data_5c4559b7f7a199bde8767af3731d1d41
#
_entry.id   5c4559b7f7a199bde8767af3731d1d41
#
_cell.length_a   1.000
_cell.length_b   1.000
_cell.length_c   1.000
_cell.angle_alpha   90.00
_cell.angle_beta   90.00
_cell.angle_gamma   90.00
#
_symmetry.space_group_name_H-M   'P 1'
#
loop_
_entity.id
_entity.type
_entity.pdbx_description
1 polymer ?
#
loop_
_entity_poly.entity_id
_entity_poly.type
_entity_poly.pdbx_seq_one_letter_code
_entity_poly.pdbx_strand_id
1 'polypeptide(L)'
;MRANIAIVGSTGNAGRKTIEVLERRKFPVNILYLLASKKSVGKFIKFRNKNIEVRSLEDFDFRKVDITFFCAGSKLAKTWAPKIAKDSIVIEYSSYFRSFKNIPLIVPEVNEHAIKDYKKTNIIANPNCSTAQLVVALKPLHDKFKIKRVVTSTYQSVSGAGKAAMDELISQTKNYLSKKKIKPKKFTKQIAFNVIPHIDVFMKDGSTKEEWKMENETKKILDKNIKLTATCVRVPVLISHSETVNVEFKKKFDIQQIRSTLMKAPSCKVIDQRKNGGYATPAESAGSFLTYVSRIRRDPTKNAVNMWIVSDNLLKGAAFNAVQIAEVLVKKHIKNN
;
A
#
# COMPACT_ATOMS: atom_id res chain seq x y z
N MET A 1 9.84 -23.48 -6.80
CA MET A 1 10.38 -23.54 -5.40
C MET A 1 9.27 -23.20 -4.43
N ARG A 2 9.19 -23.88 -3.25
CA ARG A 2 8.31 -23.50 -2.13
C ARG A 2 9.15 -22.83 -1.05
N ALA A 3 8.61 -21.81 -0.37
CA ALA A 3 9.32 -21.06 0.65
C ALA A 3 8.67 -21.20 2.04
N ASN A 4 9.49 -21.18 3.09
CA ASN A 4 9.05 -21.07 4.47
C ASN A 4 8.76 -19.60 4.78
N ILE A 5 7.56 -19.30 5.20
CA ILE A 5 7.07 -17.93 5.38
C ILE A 5 6.73 -17.68 6.85
N ALA A 6 7.17 -16.55 7.38
CA ALA A 6 6.67 -16.02 8.65
C ALA A 6 5.87 -14.74 8.44
N ILE A 7 4.81 -14.54 9.23
CA ILE A 7 4.03 -13.31 9.26
C ILE A 7 4.02 -12.78 10.69
N VAL A 8 4.77 -11.71 10.94
CA VAL A 8 4.80 -11.00 12.22
C VAL A 8 3.67 -9.98 12.27
N GLY A 9 2.84 -10.04 13.30
CA GLY A 9 1.60 -9.27 13.39
C GLY A 9 0.43 -9.92 12.65
N SER A 10 0.42 -11.26 12.58
CA SER A 10 -0.54 -12.09 11.83
C SER A 10 -2.01 -11.87 12.22
N THR A 11 -2.31 -11.41 13.42
CA THR A 11 -3.68 -11.15 13.91
C THR A 11 -4.21 -9.77 13.54
N GLY A 12 -3.35 -8.85 13.09
CA GLY A 12 -3.71 -7.51 12.61
C GLY A 12 -4.30 -7.50 11.20
N ASN A 13 -4.87 -6.34 10.77
CA ASN A 13 -5.48 -6.22 9.44
C ASN A 13 -4.49 -6.55 8.31
N ALA A 14 -3.29 -5.99 8.33
CA ALA A 14 -2.27 -6.22 7.30
C ALA A 14 -1.82 -7.69 7.28
N GLY A 15 -1.56 -8.29 8.46
CA GLY A 15 -1.17 -9.70 8.55
C GLY A 15 -2.25 -10.65 8.02
N ARG A 16 -3.52 -10.43 8.40
CA ARG A 16 -4.65 -11.22 7.89
C ARG A 16 -4.84 -11.08 6.38
N LYS A 17 -4.68 -9.84 5.86
CA LYS A 17 -4.72 -9.61 4.41
C LYS A 17 -3.55 -10.28 3.69
N THR A 18 -2.36 -10.32 4.29
CA THR A 18 -1.22 -11.04 3.72
C THR A 18 -1.51 -12.54 3.62
N ILE A 19 -2.10 -13.15 4.65
CA ILE A 19 -2.52 -14.56 4.64
C ILE A 19 -3.53 -14.81 3.50
N GLU A 20 -4.57 -13.97 3.41
CA GLU A 20 -5.59 -14.04 2.34
C GLU A 20 -4.95 -13.94 0.94
N VAL A 21 -4.02 -12.99 0.75
CA VAL A 21 -3.36 -12.80 -0.55
C VAL A 21 -2.46 -13.97 -0.91
N LEU A 22 -1.68 -14.52 0.03
CA LEU A 22 -0.87 -15.73 -0.20
C LEU A 22 -1.75 -16.90 -0.69
N GLU A 23 -2.95 -17.04 -0.13
CA GLU A 23 -3.91 -18.07 -0.54
C GLU A 23 -4.50 -17.78 -1.92
N ARG A 24 -5.05 -16.58 -2.15
CA ARG A 24 -5.65 -16.14 -3.42
C ARG A 24 -4.65 -16.21 -4.59
N ARG A 25 -3.37 -15.88 -4.34
CA ARG A 25 -2.29 -15.94 -5.33
C ARG A 25 -1.71 -17.33 -5.51
N LYS A 26 -2.17 -18.32 -4.74
CA LYS A 26 -1.58 -19.67 -4.73
C LYS A 26 -0.06 -19.62 -4.53
N PHE A 27 0.41 -18.66 -3.70
CA PHE A 27 1.84 -18.49 -3.44
C PHE A 27 2.47 -19.81 -2.97
N PRO A 28 3.65 -20.20 -3.43
CA PRO A 28 4.25 -21.49 -3.15
C PRO A 28 4.82 -21.57 -1.71
N VAL A 29 3.93 -21.53 -0.71
CA VAL A 29 4.28 -21.70 0.70
C VAL A 29 4.61 -23.17 0.96
N ASN A 30 5.76 -23.44 1.61
CA ASN A 30 6.10 -24.73 2.20
C ASN A 30 5.52 -24.81 3.62
N ILE A 31 6.04 -23.99 4.54
CA ILE A 31 5.54 -23.89 5.91
C ILE A 31 5.15 -22.42 6.17
N LEU A 32 4.01 -22.21 6.83
CA LEU A 32 3.55 -20.89 7.27
C LEU A 32 3.64 -20.78 8.79
N TYR A 33 4.38 -19.81 9.28
CA TYR A 33 4.48 -19.44 10.68
C TYR A 33 3.73 -18.14 10.95
N LEU A 34 2.81 -18.14 11.88
CA LEU A 34 2.02 -17.00 12.29
C LEU A 34 2.52 -16.49 13.64
N LEU A 35 3.03 -15.26 13.67
CA LEU A 35 3.68 -14.70 14.84
C LEU A 35 2.96 -13.44 15.32
N ALA A 36 2.80 -13.31 16.64
CA ALA A 36 2.21 -12.13 17.25
C ALA A 36 2.75 -11.94 18.70
N SER A 37 2.21 -10.92 19.39
CA SER A 37 2.50 -10.71 20.81
C SER A 37 1.90 -11.84 21.67
N LYS A 38 2.42 -12.02 22.88
CA LYS A 38 1.96 -13.03 23.87
C LYS A 38 0.44 -13.06 24.07
N LYS A 39 -0.23 -11.88 23.97
CA LYS A 39 -1.72 -11.79 24.07
C LYS A 39 -2.51 -12.53 22.98
N SER A 40 -1.85 -12.91 21.90
CA SER A 40 -2.47 -13.57 20.75
C SER A 40 -2.00 -14.99 20.54
N VAL A 41 -1.07 -15.48 21.34
CA VAL A 41 -0.57 -16.87 21.30
C VAL A 41 -1.73 -17.84 21.57
N GLY A 42 -1.72 -18.98 20.91
CA GLY A 42 -2.77 -20.01 21.01
C GLY A 42 -4.02 -19.72 20.17
N LYS A 43 -4.14 -18.55 19.53
CA LYS A 43 -5.21 -18.32 18.54
C LYS A 43 -4.90 -19.07 17.26
N PHE A 44 -5.95 -19.46 16.54
CA PHE A 44 -5.82 -20.13 15.25
C PHE A 44 -6.29 -19.23 14.12
N ILE A 45 -5.59 -19.28 12.99
CA ILE A 45 -5.97 -18.61 11.75
C ILE A 45 -5.96 -19.65 10.62
N LYS A 46 -7.06 -19.69 9.85
CA LYS A 46 -7.20 -20.64 8.73
C LYS A 46 -6.34 -20.20 7.54
N PHE A 47 -5.62 -21.16 6.97
CA PHE A 47 -4.89 -21.04 5.71
C PHE A 47 -4.97 -22.36 4.94
N ARG A 48 -5.46 -22.34 3.71
CA ARG A 48 -5.60 -23.55 2.84
C ARG A 48 -6.26 -24.73 3.59
N ASN A 49 -7.40 -24.49 4.22
CA ASN A 49 -8.15 -25.48 4.99
C ASN A 49 -7.45 -26.03 6.25
N LYS A 50 -6.28 -25.50 6.65
CA LYS A 50 -5.59 -25.84 7.89
C LYS A 50 -5.69 -24.69 8.89
N ASN A 51 -5.91 -25.01 10.15
CA ASN A 51 -5.82 -24.07 11.25
C ASN A 51 -4.36 -23.96 11.69
N ILE A 52 -3.75 -22.79 11.52
CA ILE A 52 -2.36 -22.50 11.90
C ILE A 52 -2.38 -21.77 13.24
N GLU A 53 -1.66 -22.28 14.21
CA GLU A 53 -1.52 -21.67 15.52
C GLU A 53 -0.64 -20.41 15.47
N VAL A 54 -1.07 -19.37 16.16
CA VAL A 54 -0.29 -18.13 16.36
C VAL A 54 0.69 -18.35 17.51
N ARG A 55 1.98 -18.15 17.23
CA ARG A 55 3.10 -18.34 18.19
C ARG A 55 3.66 -16.99 18.66
N SER A 56 4.43 -17.03 19.72
CA SER A 56 5.17 -15.87 20.23
C SER A 56 6.25 -15.41 19.23
N LEU A 57 6.33 -14.09 19.01
CA LEU A 57 7.43 -13.48 18.25
C LEU A 57 8.77 -13.61 19.01
N GLU A 58 8.72 -13.53 20.34
CA GLU A 58 9.92 -13.42 21.19
C GLU A 58 10.74 -14.71 21.21
N ASP A 59 10.06 -15.86 21.12
CA ASP A 59 10.67 -17.18 21.29
C ASP A 59 10.86 -17.93 19.96
N PHE A 60 10.68 -17.24 18.82
CA PHE A 60 10.70 -17.88 17.52
C PHE A 60 12.07 -17.87 16.83
N ASP A 61 12.48 -19.03 16.33
CA ASP A 61 13.72 -19.22 15.58
C ASP A 61 13.55 -18.91 14.09
N PHE A 62 14.07 -17.78 13.63
CA PHE A 62 13.95 -17.29 12.24
C PHE A 62 14.88 -17.99 11.25
N ARG A 63 15.86 -18.79 11.68
CA ARG A 63 16.71 -19.61 10.79
C ARG A 63 15.90 -20.61 9.95
N LYS A 64 14.66 -20.88 10.37
CA LYS A 64 13.70 -21.78 9.67
C LYS A 64 12.90 -21.08 8.56
N VAL A 65 13.12 -19.79 8.32
CA VAL A 65 12.24 -18.93 7.50
C VAL A 65 13.02 -18.28 6.37
N ASP A 66 12.54 -18.43 5.14
CA ASP A 66 13.12 -17.77 3.99
C ASP A 66 12.69 -16.30 3.88
N ILE A 67 11.39 -16.03 4.07
CA ILE A 67 10.80 -14.68 3.95
C ILE A 67 9.89 -14.38 5.14
N THR A 68 10.10 -13.23 5.76
CA THR A 68 9.28 -12.71 6.86
C THR A 68 8.51 -11.48 6.40
N PHE A 69 7.18 -11.53 6.42
CA PHE A 69 6.31 -10.35 6.29
C PHE A 69 6.16 -9.69 7.66
N PHE A 70 6.66 -8.46 7.79
CA PHE A 70 6.64 -7.74 9.07
C PHE A 70 5.52 -6.68 9.08
N CYS A 71 4.39 -7.02 9.72
CA CYS A 71 3.15 -6.24 9.73
C CYS A 71 2.84 -5.59 11.10
N ALA A 72 3.83 -5.47 12.00
CA ALA A 72 3.61 -5.12 13.41
C ALA A 72 3.87 -3.64 13.76
N GLY A 73 4.03 -2.77 12.77
CA GLY A 73 4.20 -1.32 12.93
C GLY A 73 5.62 -0.86 13.27
N SER A 74 5.86 0.45 13.14
CA SER A 74 7.19 1.07 13.14
C SER A 74 8.01 0.83 14.42
N LYS A 75 7.36 0.89 15.60
CA LYS A 75 8.06 0.72 16.88
C LYS A 75 8.69 -0.68 17.00
N LEU A 76 7.95 -1.73 16.65
CA LEU A 76 8.44 -3.09 16.66
C LEU A 76 9.39 -3.35 15.48
N ALA A 77 9.14 -2.78 14.31
CA ALA A 77 10.00 -2.93 13.15
C ALA A 77 11.42 -2.42 13.43
N LYS A 78 11.58 -1.26 14.06
CA LYS A 78 12.88 -0.72 14.46
C LYS A 78 13.73 -1.74 15.25
N THR A 79 13.08 -2.48 16.15
CA THR A 79 13.78 -3.40 17.07
C THR A 79 13.98 -4.79 16.47
N TRP A 80 12.93 -5.31 15.80
CA TRP A 80 12.88 -6.71 15.40
C TRP A 80 13.33 -6.96 13.96
N ALA A 81 13.03 -6.06 13.02
CA ALA A 81 13.38 -6.31 11.62
C ALA A 81 14.90 -6.50 11.40
N PRO A 82 15.82 -5.73 12.03
CA PRO A 82 17.25 -5.97 11.90
C PRO A 82 17.72 -7.29 12.53
N LYS A 83 17.03 -7.75 13.59
CA LYS A 83 17.36 -9.05 14.23
C LYS A 83 16.94 -10.21 13.31
N ILE A 84 15.72 -10.14 12.77
CA ILE A 84 15.17 -11.15 11.86
C ILE A 84 15.96 -11.18 10.54
N ALA A 85 16.42 -10.04 10.07
CA ALA A 85 17.17 -9.91 8.83
C ALA A 85 18.55 -10.60 8.84
N LYS A 86 19.02 -11.06 9.99
CA LYS A 86 20.22 -11.91 10.08
C LYS A 86 19.99 -13.30 9.49
N ASP A 87 18.75 -13.79 9.56
CA ASP A 87 18.39 -15.17 9.23
C ASP A 87 17.34 -15.28 8.11
N SER A 88 16.53 -14.25 7.88
CA SER A 88 15.40 -14.26 6.95
C SER A 88 15.30 -12.95 6.16
N ILE A 89 14.80 -12.98 4.93
CA ILE A 89 14.53 -11.76 4.16
C ILE A 89 13.26 -11.12 4.71
N VAL A 90 13.34 -9.87 5.17
CA VAL A 90 12.22 -9.14 5.77
C VAL A 90 11.56 -8.22 4.76
N ILE A 91 10.27 -8.39 4.51
CA ILE A 91 9.42 -7.44 3.79
C ILE A 91 8.64 -6.63 4.83
N GLU A 92 9.01 -5.34 5.00
CA GLU A 92 8.58 -4.51 6.10
C GLU A 92 7.51 -3.50 5.65
N TYR A 93 6.38 -3.44 6.36
CA TYR A 93 5.19 -2.68 5.97
C TYR A 93 5.11 -1.27 6.54
N SER A 94 5.83 -0.99 7.63
CA SER A 94 5.73 0.31 8.28
C SER A 94 6.52 1.40 7.56
N SER A 95 6.38 2.64 8.02
CA SER A 95 7.11 3.76 7.44
C SER A 95 8.56 3.87 7.91
N TYR A 96 9.01 3.02 8.87
CA TYR A 96 10.30 3.24 9.53
C TYR A 96 11.50 3.16 8.57
N PHE A 97 11.56 2.13 7.72
CA PHE A 97 12.71 1.90 6.85
C PHE A 97 12.61 2.52 5.47
N ARG A 98 11.46 3.10 5.08
CA ARG A 98 11.22 3.58 3.71
C ARG A 98 12.18 4.66 3.24
N SER A 99 12.65 5.53 4.15
CA SER A 99 13.60 6.61 3.85
C SER A 99 15.07 6.21 3.87
N PHE A 100 15.41 5.01 4.36
CA PHE A 100 16.80 4.55 4.45
C PHE A 100 17.39 4.29 3.07
N LYS A 101 18.52 4.91 2.75
CA LYS A 101 19.15 4.84 1.42
C LYS A 101 19.57 3.42 1.02
N ASN A 102 20.02 2.61 2.00
CA ASN A 102 20.48 1.23 1.80
C ASN A 102 19.37 0.17 1.85
N ILE A 103 18.11 0.58 2.06
CA ILE A 103 16.96 -0.32 2.08
C ILE A 103 16.10 -0.01 0.85
N PRO A 104 15.89 -0.96 -0.07
CA PRO A 104 15.06 -0.75 -1.25
C PRO A 104 13.58 -0.59 -0.87
N LEU A 105 12.93 0.38 -1.50
CA LEU A 105 11.49 0.65 -1.40
C LEU A 105 10.83 0.22 -2.71
N ILE A 106 10.00 -0.82 -2.69
CA ILE A 106 9.67 -1.56 -3.90
C ILE A 106 8.18 -1.56 -4.23
N VAL A 107 7.89 -1.21 -5.48
CA VAL A 107 6.65 -1.52 -6.19
C VAL A 107 7.03 -2.33 -7.43
N PRO A 108 6.76 -3.64 -7.50
CA PRO A 108 7.30 -4.51 -8.56
C PRO A 108 7.01 -4.02 -9.99
N GLU A 109 5.85 -3.44 -10.26
CA GLU A 109 5.51 -2.90 -11.59
C GLU A 109 6.33 -1.67 -11.97
N VAL A 110 7.06 -1.06 -11.02
CA VAL A 110 7.76 0.21 -11.21
C VAL A 110 9.26 0.04 -11.18
N ASN A 111 9.78 -0.61 -10.14
CA ASN A 111 11.21 -0.68 -9.86
C ASN A 111 11.67 -2.08 -9.39
N GLU A 112 11.14 -3.15 -9.97
CA GLU A 112 11.53 -4.54 -9.66
C GLU A 112 13.06 -4.74 -9.64
N HIS A 113 13.78 -4.09 -10.56
CA HIS A 113 15.23 -4.17 -10.66
C HIS A 113 15.98 -3.77 -9.38
N ALA A 114 15.38 -2.91 -8.54
CA ALA A 114 15.95 -2.48 -7.28
C ALA A 114 15.80 -3.52 -6.15
N ILE A 115 15.02 -4.58 -6.34
CA ILE A 115 14.87 -5.66 -5.35
C ILE A 115 16.24 -6.24 -4.99
N LYS A 116 17.15 -6.42 -5.93
CA LYS A 116 18.50 -6.97 -5.71
C LYS A 116 19.29 -6.29 -4.60
N ASP A 117 18.98 -5.02 -4.31
CA ASP A 117 19.64 -4.23 -3.25
C ASP A 117 19.28 -4.70 -1.83
N TYR A 118 18.28 -5.60 -1.68
CA TYR A 118 17.96 -6.20 -0.37
C TYR A 118 19.16 -6.90 0.27
N LYS A 119 20.08 -7.43 -0.54
CA LYS A 119 21.29 -8.16 -0.08
C LYS A 119 22.19 -7.33 0.87
N LYS A 120 22.04 -5.99 0.86
CA LYS A 120 22.79 -5.09 1.76
C LYS A 120 22.32 -5.19 3.21
N THR A 121 21.05 -5.52 3.44
CA THR A 121 20.43 -5.46 4.77
C THR A 121 19.47 -6.62 5.06
N ASN A 122 19.14 -7.44 4.07
CA ASN A 122 18.05 -8.42 4.06
C ASN A 122 16.68 -7.82 4.41
N ILE A 123 16.51 -6.49 4.22
CA ILE A 123 15.23 -5.78 4.45
C ILE A 123 14.78 -5.13 3.14
N ILE A 124 13.50 -5.29 2.82
CA ILE A 124 12.81 -4.58 1.75
C ILE A 124 11.64 -3.81 2.35
N ALA A 125 11.55 -2.52 2.09
CA ALA A 125 10.44 -1.70 2.54
C ALA A 125 9.27 -1.79 1.53
N ASN A 126 8.07 -2.00 2.06
CA ASN A 126 6.82 -1.91 1.33
C ASN A 126 6.29 -0.46 1.44
N PRO A 127 5.87 0.19 0.34
CA PRO A 127 5.56 1.63 0.32
C PRO A 127 4.27 2.00 1.07
N ASN A 128 4.05 3.31 1.18
CA ASN A 128 2.76 3.87 1.58
C ASN A 128 1.66 3.46 0.60
N CYS A 129 0.44 3.25 1.11
CA CYS A 129 -0.66 2.73 0.32
C CYS A 129 -1.09 3.66 -0.82
N SER A 130 -1.15 4.97 -0.58
CA SER A 130 -1.45 5.94 -1.63
C SER A 130 -0.28 6.04 -2.63
N THR A 131 0.96 6.07 -2.16
CA THR A 131 2.12 6.05 -3.06
C THR A 131 2.15 4.83 -3.98
N ALA A 132 1.84 3.63 -3.45
CA ALA A 132 1.88 2.41 -4.25
C ALA A 132 0.95 2.47 -5.47
N GLN A 133 -0.31 2.87 -5.28
CA GLN A 133 -1.28 2.99 -6.38
C GLN A 133 -0.91 4.13 -7.35
N LEU A 134 -0.44 5.26 -6.81
CA LEU A 134 -0.03 6.41 -7.60
C LEU A 134 1.09 6.05 -8.57
N VAL A 135 2.20 5.47 -8.07
CA VAL A 135 3.36 5.19 -8.92
C VAL A 135 3.11 4.11 -9.96
N VAL A 136 2.18 3.17 -9.71
CA VAL A 136 1.74 2.18 -10.71
C VAL A 136 1.11 2.88 -11.92
N ALA A 137 0.25 3.87 -11.70
CA ALA A 137 -0.34 4.65 -12.81
C ALA A 137 0.66 5.62 -13.44
N LEU A 138 1.58 6.20 -12.65
CA LEU A 138 2.55 7.18 -13.14
C LEU A 138 3.69 6.54 -13.95
N LYS A 139 4.13 5.32 -13.62
CA LYS A 139 5.30 4.67 -14.27
C LYS A 139 5.20 4.63 -15.79
N PRO A 140 4.16 4.07 -16.40
CA PRO A 140 4.06 3.99 -17.87
C PRO A 140 4.00 5.37 -18.53
N LEU A 141 3.39 6.34 -17.87
CA LEU A 141 3.34 7.72 -18.34
C LEU A 141 4.69 8.43 -18.22
N HIS A 142 5.42 8.17 -17.13
CA HIS A 142 6.75 8.71 -16.93
C HIS A 142 7.74 8.17 -17.97
N ASP A 143 7.69 6.88 -18.26
CA ASP A 143 8.56 6.27 -19.25
C ASP A 143 8.42 6.92 -20.62
N LYS A 144 7.19 7.17 -21.04
CA LYS A 144 6.90 7.69 -22.37
C LYS A 144 6.99 9.22 -22.47
N PHE A 145 6.43 9.95 -21.51
CA PHE A 145 6.23 11.40 -21.62
C PHE A 145 7.10 12.24 -20.68
N LYS A 146 7.81 11.62 -19.73
CA LYS A 146 8.67 12.25 -18.73
C LYS A 146 7.89 13.25 -17.85
N ILE A 147 7.46 12.79 -16.73
CA ILE A 147 6.73 13.59 -15.73
C ILE A 147 7.65 14.70 -15.20
N LYS A 148 7.14 15.91 -15.15
CA LYS A 148 7.77 17.09 -14.58
C LYS A 148 7.24 17.39 -13.18
N ARG A 149 5.89 17.38 -13.03
CA ARG A 149 5.20 17.74 -11.80
C ARG A 149 3.95 16.91 -11.63
N VAL A 150 3.64 16.60 -10.37
CA VAL A 150 2.39 15.94 -9.95
C VAL A 150 1.75 16.76 -8.84
N VAL A 151 0.47 17.03 -8.97
CA VAL A 151 -0.40 17.56 -7.90
C VAL A 151 -1.45 16.51 -7.62
N THR A 152 -1.58 16.11 -6.36
CA THR A 152 -2.56 15.09 -6.00
C THR A 152 -3.31 15.46 -4.73
N SER A 153 -4.60 15.15 -4.69
CA SER A 153 -5.39 15.13 -3.47
C SER A 153 -5.91 13.71 -3.26
N THR A 154 -5.71 13.19 -2.07
CA THR A 154 -6.15 11.83 -1.74
C THR A 154 -7.47 11.82 -1.00
N TYR A 155 -8.26 10.78 -1.21
CA TYR A 155 -9.51 10.47 -0.51
C TYR A 155 -9.32 9.09 0.13
N GLN A 156 -8.73 9.09 1.35
CA GLN A 156 -8.27 7.86 1.98
C GLN A 156 -9.32 7.27 2.91
N SER A 157 -9.63 6.00 2.68
CA SER A 157 -10.55 5.21 3.52
C SER A 157 -10.01 5.02 4.94
N VAL A 158 -10.92 4.80 5.88
CA VAL A 158 -10.59 4.61 7.30
C VAL A 158 -9.79 3.33 7.58
N SER A 159 -9.85 2.32 6.71
CA SER A 159 -9.08 1.07 6.88
C SER A 159 -7.58 1.28 6.94
N GLY A 160 -7.05 2.35 6.33
CA GLY A 160 -5.65 2.74 6.42
C GLY A 160 -5.19 3.09 7.85
N ALA A 161 -6.13 3.48 8.72
CA ALA A 161 -5.89 3.71 10.16
C ALA A 161 -6.19 2.47 11.04
N GLY A 162 -6.50 1.32 10.42
CA GLY A 162 -6.70 0.04 11.07
C GLY A 162 -8.15 -0.28 11.47
N LYS A 163 -8.35 -1.47 12.06
CA LYS A 163 -9.68 -1.98 12.41
C LYS A 163 -10.47 -1.03 13.32
N ALA A 164 -9.84 -0.48 14.35
CA ALA A 164 -10.50 0.45 15.28
C ALA A 164 -11.09 1.68 14.58
N ALA A 165 -10.45 2.17 13.50
CA ALA A 165 -10.95 3.29 12.72
C ALA A 165 -12.17 2.89 11.86
N MET A 166 -12.20 1.67 11.34
CA MET A 166 -13.36 1.12 10.64
C MET A 166 -14.56 0.95 11.59
N ASP A 167 -14.31 0.38 12.77
CA ASP A 167 -15.32 0.19 13.81
C ASP A 167 -15.88 1.55 14.28
N GLU A 168 -15.01 2.57 14.38
CA GLU A 168 -15.42 3.93 14.76
C GLU A 168 -16.32 4.57 13.70
N LEU A 169 -16.00 4.47 12.41
CA LEU A 169 -16.86 4.98 11.34
C LEU A 169 -18.25 4.33 11.41
N ILE A 170 -18.31 3.00 11.54
CA ILE A 170 -19.58 2.27 11.64
C ILE A 170 -20.38 2.73 12.88
N SER A 171 -19.72 2.85 14.03
CA SER A 171 -20.35 3.29 15.28
C SER A 171 -20.85 4.73 15.20
N GLN A 172 -20.04 5.64 14.64
CA GLN A 172 -20.44 7.03 14.45
C GLN A 172 -21.62 7.15 13.47
N THR A 173 -21.64 6.37 12.39
CA THR A 173 -22.76 6.33 11.44
C THR A 173 -24.05 5.89 12.12
N LYS A 174 -24.02 4.81 12.91
CA LYS A 174 -25.18 4.36 13.69
C LYS A 174 -25.67 5.43 14.66
N ASN A 175 -24.75 6.06 15.40
CA ASN A 175 -25.08 7.12 16.37
C ASN A 175 -25.68 8.35 15.67
N TYR A 176 -25.15 8.76 14.52
CA TYR A 176 -25.66 9.87 13.73
C TYR A 176 -27.12 9.64 13.32
N LEU A 177 -27.40 8.48 12.72
CA LEU A 177 -28.75 8.10 12.28
C LEU A 177 -29.74 7.96 13.44
N SER A 178 -29.26 7.55 14.61
CA SER A 178 -30.06 7.44 15.84
C SER A 178 -30.11 8.73 16.67
N LYS A 179 -29.62 9.87 16.14
CA LYS A 179 -29.53 11.17 16.83
C LYS A 179 -28.80 11.10 18.19
N LYS A 180 -27.88 10.14 18.35
CA LYS A 180 -27.07 9.99 19.56
C LYS A 180 -25.79 10.81 19.47
N LYS A 181 -25.23 11.21 20.61
CA LYS A 181 -23.98 11.96 20.69
C LYS A 181 -22.81 11.19 20.08
N ILE A 182 -22.04 11.83 19.22
CA ILE A 182 -20.81 11.30 18.63
C ILE A 182 -19.61 11.83 19.41
N LYS A 183 -18.73 10.92 19.84
CA LYS A 183 -17.44 11.26 20.47
C LYS A 183 -16.33 10.60 19.64
N PRO A 184 -15.53 11.35 18.88
CA PRO A 184 -14.36 10.81 18.18
C PRO A 184 -13.37 10.21 19.18
N LYS A 185 -12.76 9.06 18.82
CA LYS A 185 -11.77 8.35 19.65
C LYS A 185 -10.47 8.13 18.89
N LYS A 186 -10.57 7.60 17.68
CA LYS A 186 -9.42 7.30 16.80
C LYS A 186 -9.10 8.50 15.91
N PHE A 187 -10.10 9.22 15.45
CA PHE A 187 -9.95 10.41 14.64
C PHE A 187 -10.01 11.68 15.50
N THR A 188 -9.39 12.76 15.01
CA THR A 188 -9.38 14.07 15.70
C THR A 188 -10.73 14.77 15.66
N LYS A 189 -11.58 14.41 14.69
CA LYS A 189 -12.93 14.94 14.48
C LYS A 189 -13.87 13.80 14.09
N GLN A 190 -15.18 14.06 14.09
CA GLN A 190 -16.18 13.15 13.54
C GLN A 190 -15.79 12.78 12.09
N ILE A 191 -15.80 11.47 11.79
CA ILE A 191 -15.54 10.97 10.43
C ILE A 191 -16.83 10.61 9.69
N ALA A 192 -17.88 10.14 10.38
CA ALA A 192 -19.15 9.83 9.74
C ALA A 192 -19.74 11.09 9.09
N PHE A 193 -20.08 11.02 7.80
CA PHE A 193 -20.61 12.13 6.99
C PHE A 193 -19.72 13.38 6.97
N ASN A 194 -18.39 13.20 7.07
CA ASN A 194 -17.44 14.31 7.12
C ASN A 194 -16.14 13.92 6.40
N VAL A 195 -15.33 14.92 6.05
CA VAL A 195 -13.97 14.77 5.53
C VAL A 195 -12.98 15.45 6.46
N ILE A 196 -11.80 14.84 6.68
CA ILE A 196 -10.78 15.36 7.59
C ILE A 196 -9.50 15.57 6.77
N PRO A 197 -9.09 16.82 6.47
CA PRO A 197 -7.88 17.13 5.68
C PRO A 197 -6.62 17.03 6.55
N HIS A 198 -6.46 15.90 7.24
CA HIS A 198 -5.36 15.65 8.16
C HIS A 198 -5.15 14.14 8.34
N ILE A 199 -3.99 13.64 7.89
CA ILE A 199 -3.58 12.24 8.09
C ILE A 199 -2.15 12.21 8.60
N ASP A 200 -1.91 11.50 9.73
CA ASP A 200 -0.63 11.43 10.45
C ASP A 200 -0.31 12.78 11.16
N VAL A 201 0.91 13.02 11.57
CA VAL A 201 1.31 14.21 12.34
C VAL A 201 1.69 15.37 11.43
N PHE A 202 1.46 16.61 11.88
CA PHE A 202 1.95 17.80 11.19
C PHE A 202 3.48 17.90 11.27
N MET A 203 4.08 18.37 10.19
CA MET A 203 5.48 18.70 10.07
C MET A 203 5.69 20.21 10.21
N LYS A 204 6.95 20.64 10.33
CA LYS A 204 7.30 22.06 10.57
C LYS A 204 6.88 23.01 9.44
N ASP A 205 6.79 22.50 8.22
CA ASP A 205 6.40 23.26 7.01
C ASP A 205 4.88 23.35 6.81
N GLY A 206 4.09 22.80 7.75
CA GLY A 206 2.62 22.73 7.69
C GLY A 206 2.07 21.54 6.91
N SER A 207 2.91 20.78 6.22
CA SER A 207 2.48 19.51 5.62
C SER A 207 2.24 18.45 6.69
N THR A 208 1.56 17.36 6.31
CA THR A 208 1.47 16.18 7.16
C THR A 208 2.53 15.15 6.77
N LYS A 209 2.86 14.26 7.69
CA LYS A 209 3.79 13.17 7.42
C LYS A 209 3.28 12.23 6.30
N GLU A 210 1.97 12.11 6.13
CA GLU A 210 1.39 11.35 5.03
C GLU A 210 1.70 11.99 3.67
N GLU A 211 1.58 13.30 3.55
CA GLU A 211 1.93 14.07 2.35
C GLU A 211 3.44 13.99 2.06
N TRP A 212 4.25 14.13 3.08
CA TRP A 212 5.70 13.94 3.00
C TRP A 212 6.09 12.53 2.48
N LYS A 213 5.39 11.47 2.94
CA LYS A 213 5.61 10.10 2.43
C LYS A 213 5.33 10.02 0.94
N MET A 214 4.21 10.56 0.47
CA MET A 214 3.86 10.52 -0.95
C MET A 214 4.92 11.19 -1.81
N GLU A 215 5.42 12.35 -1.39
CA GLU A 215 6.48 13.06 -2.10
C GLU A 215 7.78 12.26 -2.14
N ASN A 216 8.30 11.86 -0.98
CA ASN A 216 9.62 11.28 -0.88
C ASN A 216 9.67 9.82 -1.38
N GLU A 217 8.60 9.05 -1.15
CA GLU A 217 8.52 7.69 -1.64
C GLU A 217 8.36 7.66 -3.17
N THR A 218 7.57 8.56 -3.77
CA THR A 218 7.47 8.69 -5.24
C THR A 218 8.84 9.01 -5.86
N LYS A 219 9.60 9.93 -5.27
CA LYS A 219 10.96 10.25 -5.72
C LYS A 219 11.89 9.04 -5.65
N LYS A 220 11.80 8.25 -4.57
CA LYS A 220 12.64 7.08 -4.35
C LYS A 220 12.28 5.91 -5.27
N ILE A 221 11.00 5.69 -5.53
CA ILE A 221 10.51 4.55 -6.31
C ILE A 221 10.59 4.83 -7.82
N LEU A 222 10.24 6.04 -8.26
CA LEU A 222 10.05 6.35 -9.68
C LEU A 222 11.17 7.22 -10.25
N ASP A 223 11.29 8.48 -9.83
CA ASP A 223 12.36 9.38 -10.27
C ASP A 223 12.50 10.54 -9.28
N LYS A 224 13.76 10.78 -8.81
CA LYS A 224 14.12 11.84 -7.86
C LYS A 224 13.82 13.27 -8.36
N ASN A 225 13.70 13.45 -9.66
CA ASN A 225 13.47 14.77 -10.29
C ASN A 225 11.97 15.14 -10.38
N ILE A 226 11.06 14.22 -10.07
CA ILE A 226 9.62 14.52 -10.07
C ILE A 226 9.29 15.45 -8.92
N LYS A 227 8.69 16.61 -9.25
CA LYS A 227 8.12 17.53 -8.26
C LYS A 227 6.72 17.05 -7.92
N LEU A 228 6.47 16.72 -6.66
CA LEU A 228 5.16 16.28 -6.20
C LEU A 228 4.69 17.13 -5.02
N THR A 229 3.43 17.49 -5.00
CA THR A 229 2.73 18.02 -3.83
C THR A 229 1.43 17.25 -3.63
N ALA A 230 1.10 16.96 -2.38
CA ALA A 230 -0.09 16.20 -2.01
C ALA A 230 -0.90 16.93 -0.94
N THR A 231 -2.22 16.72 -0.95
CA THR A 231 -3.12 17.03 0.16
C THR A 231 -3.84 15.74 0.54
N CYS A 232 -3.63 15.26 1.76
CA CYS A 232 -4.15 13.97 2.19
C CYS A 232 -5.41 14.12 3.05
N VAL A 233 -6.53 13.57 2.57
CA VAL A 233 -7.84 13.71 3.21
C VAL A 233 -8.37 12.35 3.63
N ARG A 234 -8.82 12.22 4.88
CA ARG A 234 -9.57 11.06 5.37
C ARG A 234 -11.04 11.23 5.05
N VAL A 235 -11.64 10.21 4.44
CA VAL A 235 -13.05 10.21 4.02
C VAL A 235 -13.82 9.04 4.67
N PRO A 236 -15.16 9.13 4.79
CA PRO A 236 -15.99 8.11 5.43
C PRO A 236 -16.25 6.91 4.50
N VAL A 237 -15.18 6.34 3.99
CA VAL A 237 -15.15 5.15 3.13
C VAL A 237 -14.43 4.04 3.90
N LEU A 238 -14.95 2.82 3.86
CA LEU A 238 -14.37 1.71 4.64
C LEU A 238 -13.05 1.22 4.05
N ILE A 239 -13.01 0.93 2.76
CA ILE A 239 -11.87 0.32 2.05
C ILE A 239 -11.65 1.05 0.73
N SER A 240 -10.44 1.02 0.24
CA SER A 240 -9.92 1.66 -0.97
C SER A 240 -9.60 3.15 -0.81
N HIS A 241 -8.48 3.55 -1.37
CA HIS A 241 -8.07 4.95 -1.46
C HIS A 241 -8.28 5.45 -2.89
N SER A 242 -8.74 6.68 -3.00
CA SER A 242 -8.86 7.37 -4.27
C SER A 242 -7.96 8.60 -4.30
N GLU A 243 -7.60 9.03 -5.51
CA GLU A 243 -6.77 10.20 -5.74
C GLU A 243 -7.24 10.97 -6.96
N THR A 244 -7.39 12.28 -6.84
CA THR A 244 -7.35 13.16 -8.01
C THR A 244 -5.91 13.51 -8.30
N VAL A 245 -5.49 13.37 -9.53
CA VAL A 245 -4.09 13.54 -9.92
C VAL A 245 -4.00 14.43 -11.15
N ASN A 246 -3.23 15.52 -11.06
CA ASN A 246 -2.80 16.32 -12.19
C ASN A 246 -1.32 16.04 -12.48
N VAL A 247 -1.01 15.64 -13.70
CA VAL A 247 0.34 15.23 -14.11
C VAL A 247 0.82 16.10 -15.27
N GLU A 248 1.82 16.94 -15.02
CA GLU A 248 2.49 17.77 -16.04
C GLU A 248 3.68 17.01 -16.64
N PHE A 249 3.78 17.00 -17.95
CA PHE A 249 4.80 16.30 -18.71
C PHE A 249 5.82 17.24 -19.36
N LYS A 250 7.05 16.75 -19.56
CA LYS A 250 8.07 17.43 -20.35
C LYS A 250 7.82 17.29 -21.86
N LYS A 251 7.35 16.12 -22.31
CA LYS A 251 7.04 15.84 -23.71
C LYS A 251 5.57 16.12 -23.99
N LYS A 252 5.27 16.58 -25.22
CA LYS A 252 3.89 16.71 -25.70
C LYS A 252 3.21 15.33 -25.76
N PHE A 253 1.92 15.31 -25.60
CA PHE A 253 1.10 14.08 -25.64
C PHE A 253 -0.24 14.35 -26.33
N ASP A 254 -0.81 13.27 -26.83
CA ASP A 254 -2.22 13.17 -27.18
C ASP A 254 -2.96 12.38 -26.07
N ILE A 255 -4.25 12.72 -25.84
CA ILE A 255 -5.05 12.11 -24.78
C ILE A 255 -5.28 10.61 -25.03
N GLN A 256 -5.37 10.19 -26.29
CA GLN A 256 -5.51 8.78 -26.64
C GLN A 256 -4.22 8.00 -26.37
N GLN A 257 -3.06 8.65 -26.51
CA GLN A 257 -1.78 8.05 -26.11
C GLN A 257 -1.71 7.83 -24.61
N ILE A 258 -2.24 8.72 -23.78
CA ILE A 258 -2.33 8.52 -22.32
C ILE A 258 -3.20 7.28 -22.03
N ARG A 259 -4.42 7.21 -22.63
CA ARG A 259 -5.33 6.07 -22.44
C ARG A 259 -4.71 4.75 -22.86
N SER A 260 -4.19 4.69 -24.08
CA SER A 260 -3.59 3.46 -24.62
C SER A 260 -2.36 3.01 -23.82
N THR A 261 -1.57 3.96 -23.30
CA THR A 261 -0.41 3.66 -22.45
C THR A 261 -0.85 3.04 -21.12
N LEU A 262 -1.87 3.59 -20.48
CA LEU A 262 -2.43 3.05 -19.23
C LEU A 262 -3.14 1.71 -19.43
N MET A 263 -3.86 1.53 -20.53
CA MET A 263 -4.53 0.26 -20.84
C MET A 263 -3.56 -0.91 -21.04
N LYS A 264 -2.35 -0.64 -21.51
CA LYS A 264 -1.29 -1.63 -21.70
C LYS A 264 -0.43 -1.86 -20.46
N ALA A 265 -0.58 -1.03 -19.43
CA ALA A 265 0.27 -1.08 -18.25
C ALA A 265 -0.12 -2.23 -17.32
N PRO A 266 0.86 -2.96 -16.75
CA PRO A 266 0.58 -4.02 -15.80
C PRO A 266 -0.11 -3.45 -14.56
N SER A 267 -1.04 -4.22 -13.99
CA SER A 267 -1.84 -3.86 -12.81
C SER A 267 -2.70 -2.60 -12.93
N CYS A 268 -2.76 -1.94 -14.10
CA CYS A 268 -3.67 -0.85 -14.40
C CYS A 268 -4.93 -1.36 -15.09
N LYS A 269 -6.09 -0.78 -14.75
CA LYS A 269 -7.33 -0.98 -15.47
C LYS A 269 -8.01 0.37 -15.74
N VAL A 270 -8.15 0.72 -17.01
CA VAL A 270 -8.84 1.95 -17.40
C VAL A 270 -10.34 1.69 -17.47
N ILE A 271 -11.14 2.42 -16.66
CA ILE A 271 -12.57 2.49 -16.74
C ILE A 271 -12.92 3.97 -16.91
N ASP A 272 -13.06 4.43 -18.15
CA ASP A 272 -13.16 5.86 -18.46
C ASP A 272 -14.13 6.10 -19.63
N GLN A 273 -15.37 5.76 -19.41
CA GLN A 273 -16.48 6.02 -20.34
C GLN A 273 -17.12 7.35 -19.99
N ARG A 274 -17.44 8.17 -21.01
CA ARG A 274 -18.13 9.47 -20.85
C ARG A 274 -19.65 9.28 -20.74
N LYS A 275 -20.05 8.51 -19.72
CA LYS A 275 -21.47 8.26 -19.38
C LYS A 275 -21.64 8.15 -17.87
N ASN A 276 -22.88 8.18 -17.40
CA ASN A 276 -23.21 7.99 -15.99
C ASN A 276 -22.67 6.64 -15.50
N GLY A 277 -21.91 6.66 -14.37
CA GLY A 277 -21.28 5.45 -13.81
C GLY A 277 -20.08 4.90 -14.60
N GLY A 278 -19.60 5.59 -15.65
CA GLY A 278 -18.48 5.15 -16.49
C GLY A 278 -17.07 5.30 -15.88
N TYR A 279 -16.95 5.19 -14.58
CA TYR A 279 -15.72 5.36 -13.80
C TYR A 279 -15.69 4.38 -12.61
N ALA A 280 -14.51 4.11 -12.06
CA ALA A 280 -14.36 3.27 -10.88
C ALA A 280 -14.45 4.09 -9.58
N THR A 281 -15.05 3.51 -8.55
CA THR A 281 -15.14 4.08 -7.19
C THR A 281 -14.49 3.17 -6.15
N PRO A 282 -14.31 3.61 -4.89
CA PRO A 282 -13.82 2.76 -3.81
C PRO A 282 -14.60 1.46 -3.63
N ALA A 283 -15.93 1.50 -3.80
CA ALA A 283 -16.78 0.33 -3.59
C ALA A 283 -16.45 -0.80 -4.57
N GLU A 284 -16.26 -0.48 -5.87
CA GLU A 284 -15.95 -1.50 -6.87
C GLU A 284 -14.49 -1.94 -6.85
N SER A 285 -13.60 -1.10 -6.35
CA SER A 285 -12.17 -1.43 -6.27
C SER A 285 -11.81 -2.30 -5.05
N ALA A 286 -12.66 -2.32 -4.02
CA ALA A 286 -12.45 -3.14 -2.84
C ALA A 286 -12.38 -4.63 -3.20
N GLY A 287 -11.35 -5.33 -2.69
CA GLY A 287 -11.09 -6.73 -3.02
C GLY A 287 -10.34 -6.97 -4.33
N SER A 288 -10.08 -5.94 -5.15
CA SER A 288 -9.32 -6.04 -6.39
C SER A 288 -7.83 -5.83 -6.19
N PHE A 289 -7.02 -6.54 -6.98
CA PHE A 289 -5.56 -6.33 -7.03
C PHE A 289 -5.14 -5.20 -7.97
N LEU A 290 -6.09 -4.62 -8.73
CA LEU A 290 -5.80 -3.66 -9.78
C LEU A 290 -5.84 -2.21 -9.26
N THR A 291 -5.10 -1.36 -9.95
CA THR A 291 -5.21 0.09 -9.85
C THR A 291 -6.09 0.57 -11.00
N TYR A 292 -7.23 1.15 -10.67
CA TYR A 292 -8.18 1.66 -11.65
C TYR A 292 -7.87 3.12 -11.97
N VAL A 293 -7.94 3.46 -13.25
CA VAL A 293 -7.76 4.84 -13.73
C VAL A 293 -9.00 5.26 -14.51
N SER A 294 -9.54 6.43 -14.16
CA SER A 294 -10.76 6.99 -14.74
C SER A 294 -10.62 8.50 -14.93
N ARG A 295 -11.63 9.13 -15.55
CA ARG A 295 -11.73 10.59 -15.68
C ARG A 295 -10.50 11.22 -16.34
N ILE A 296 -9.91 10.52 -17.31
CA ILE A 296 -8.73 10.95 -18.05
C ILE A 296 -9.10 12.08 -19.00
N ARG A 297 -8.57 13.27 -18.77
CA ARG A 297 -8.84 14.46 -19.55
C ARG A 297 -7.65 15.42 -19.54
N ARG A 298 -7.49 16.17 -20.65
CA ARG A 298 -6.46 17.20 -20.76
C ARG A 298 -6.71 18.31 -19.73
N ASP A 299 -5.64 18.83 -19.15
CA ASP A 299 -5.67 20.10 -18.42
C ASP A 299 -5.65 21.24 -19.44
N PRO A 300 -6.61 22.19 -19.38
CA PRO A 300 -6.68 23.27 -20.35
C PRO A 300 -5.55 24.31 -20.20
N THR A 301 -4.88 24.36 -19.05
CA THR A 301 -3.92 25.40 -18.68
C THR A 301 -2.45 24.98 -18.84
N LYS A 302 -2.17 23.68 -18.93
CA LYS A 302 -0.81 23.13 -18.91
C LYS A 302 -0.67 21.94 -19.86
N ASN A 303 0.59 21.58 -20.18
CA ASN A 303 0.88 20.29 -20.82
C ASN A 303 0.73 19.15 -19.80
N ALA A 304 -0.50 19.00 -19.33
CA ALA A 304 -0.84 18.11 -18.22
C ALA A 304 -2.14 17.32 -18.47
N VAL A 305 -2.32 16.23 -17.72
CA VAL A 305 -3.50 15.40 -17.70
C VAL A 305 -4.09 15.34 -16.30
N ASN A 306 -5.40 15.41 -16.20
CA ASN A 306 -6.15 15.13 -14.98
C ASN A 306 -6.69 13.71 -15.02
N MET A 307 -6.56 12.98 -13.91
CA MET A 307 -7.01 11.60 -13.76
C MET A 307 -7.63 11.38 -12.38
N TRP A 308 -8.43 10.33 -12.29
CA TRP A 308 -8.91 9.73 -11.05
C TRP A 308 -8.29 8.34 -10.93
N ILE A 309 -7.62 8.06 -9.81
CA ILE A 309 -6.99 6.78 -9.52
C ILE A 309 -7.64 6.20 -8.27
N VAL A 310 -7.95 4.91 -8.28
CA VAL A 310 -8.50 4.21 -7.12
C VAL A 310 -7.98 2.78 -7.04
N SER A 311 -7.66 2.33 -5.82
CA SER A 311 -7.19 0.96 -5.57
C SER A 311 -7.51 0.52 -4.14
N ASP A 312 -7.59 -0.79 -3.91
CA ASP A 312 -7.70 -1.34 -2.55
C ASP A 312 -6.38 -1.11 -1.79
N ASN A 313 -6.46 -0.25 -0.78
CA ASN A 313 -5.32 0.15 0.04
C ASN A 313 -4.76 -0.97 0.94
N LEU A 314 -5.56 -2.00 1.24
CA LEU A 314 -5.13 -3.17 2.00
C LEU A 314 -4.50 -4.24 1.09
N LEU A 315 -4.81 -4.20 -0.21
CA LEU A 315 -4.28 -5.11 -1.23
C LEU A 315 -3.11 -4.47 -1.98
N LYS A 316 -3.36 -3.73 -3.06
CA LYS A 316 -2.25 -3.11 -3.83
C LYS A 316 -1.47 -2.11 -2.99
N GLY A 317 -2.13 -1.40 -2.11
CA GLY A 317 -1.47 -0.48 -1.17
C GLY A 317 -0.66 -1.17 -0.06
N ALA A 318 -0.78 -2.49 0.14
CA ALA A 318 -0.12 -3.19 1.26
C ALA A 318 0.17 -4.66 0.95
N ALA A 319 -0.77 -5.57 1.25
CA ALA A 319 -0.52 -7.00 1.27
C ALA A 319 -0.20 -7.58 -0.11
N PHE A 320 -0.89 -7.15 -1.16
CA PHE A 320 -0.63 -7.64 -2.51
C PHE A 320 0.73 -7.16 -3.03
N ASN A 321 1.08 -5.89 -2.83
CA ASN A 321 2.41 -5.39 -3.22
C ASN A 321 3.53 -6.17 -2.54
N ALA A 322 3.39 -6.46 -1.24
CA ALA A 322 4.38 -7.24 -0.49
C ALA A 322 4.47 -8.70 -0.97
N VAL A 323 3.33 -9.33 -1.28
CA VAL A 323 3.33 -10.70 -1.85
C VAL A 323 3.95 -10.72 -3.24
N GLN A 324 3.73 -9.70 -4.09
CA GLN A 324 4.41 -9.57 -5.37
C GLN A 324 5.94 -9.46 -5.19
N ILE A 325 6.42 -8.71 -4.19
CA ILE A 325 7.85 -8.67 -3.84
C ILE A 325 8.35 -10.08 -3.50
N ALA A 326 7.62 -10.83 -2.68
CA ALA A 326 7.97 -12.20 -2.34
C ALA A 326 7.94 -13.15 -3.55
N GLU A 327 6.97 -12.99 -4.48
CA GLU A 327 6.91 -13.74 -5.74
C GLU A 327 8.19 -13.53 -6.58
N VAL A 328 8.67 -12.28 -6.68
CA VAL A 328 9.93 -11.97 -7.38
C VAL A 328 11.13 -12.57 -6.65
N LEU A 329 11.18 -12.50 -5.33
CA LEU A 329 12.27 -13.10 -4.54
C LEU A 329 12.35 -14.60 -4.78
N VAL A 330 11.24 -15.32 -4.65
CA VAL A 330 11.21 -16.79 -4.87
C VAL A 330 11.56 -17.16 -6.30
N LYS A 331 11.15 -16.36 -7.28
CA LYS A 331 11.40 -16.64 -8.71
C LYS A 331 12.85 -16.37 -9.13
N LYS A 332 13.47 -15.30 -8.60
CA LYS A 332 14.72 -14.75 -9.16
C LYS A 332 15.90 -14.71 -8.19
N HIS A 333 15.67 -14.73 -6.88
CA HIS A 333 16.69 -14.40 -5.90
C HIS A 333 16.98 -15.48 -4.86
N ILE A 334 15.99 -16.31 -4.52
CA ILE A 334 16.17 -17.41 -3.59
C ILE A 334 16.51 -18.66 -4.42
N LYS A 335 17.71 -19.20 -4.27
CA LYS A 335 18.14 -20.47 -4.91
C LYS A 335 17.59 -21.66 -4.11
N ASN A 336 17.29 -22.77 -4.78
CA ASN A 336 17.14 -24.05 -4.10
C ASN A 336 18.50 -24.42 -3.48
N ASN A 337 18.57 -24.50 -2.15
CA ASN A 337 19.59 -25.27 -1.49
C ASN A 337 19.20 -26.73 -1.52
#